data_fb188843689108f33e36ab319a06ad24
#
_entry.id   fb188843689108f33e36ab319a06ad24
#
_cell.length_a   1.000
_cell.length_b   1.000
_cell.length_c   1.000
_cell.angle_alpha   90.00
_cell.angle_beta   90.00
_cell.angle_gamma   90.00
#
_symmetry.space_group_name_H-M   'P 1'
#
loop_
_entity.id
_entity.type
_entity.pdbx_description
1 polymer ?
#
loop_
_entity_poly.entity_id
_entity_poly.type
_entity_poly.pdbx_seq_one_letter_code
_entity_poly.pdbx_strand_id
1 'polypeptide(L)' 'MDKFDRIFHLHAILADRRTAIPLEDLMAKLECSKATLHRAINVLKDTLRAPVIFDAAAGGYRYAPTSGAGTFELPGLW' A
#
# COMPACT_ATOMS: atom_id res chain seq x y z
N MET A 1 -5.79 12.56 9.34
CA MET A 1 -6.13 11.89 8.06
C MET A 1 -7.20 10.86 8.31
N ASP A 2 -8.27 10.90 7.54
CA ASP A 2 -9.37 9.94 7.61
C ASP A 2 -8.90 8.55 7.20
N LYS A 3 -9.63 7.53 7.65
CA LYS A 3 -9.33 6.13 7.32
C LYS A 3 -9.30 5.88 5.81
N PHE A 4 -10.30 6.38 5.09
CA PHE A 4 -10.34 6.22 3.64
C PHE A 4 -9.25 7.00 2.94
N ASP A 5 -8.97 8.20 3.42
CA ASP A 5 -7.88 9.01 2.88
C ASP A 5 -6.54 8.32 3.05
N ARG A 6 -6.35 7.68 4.20
CA ARG A 6 -5.11 6.96 4.48
C ARG A 6 -4.95 5.77 3.54
N ILE A 7 -6.00 4.99 3.34
CA ILE A 7 -5.95 3.84 2.45
C ILE A 7 -5.73 4.27 1.01
N PHE A 8 -6.41 5.31 0.57
CA PHE A 8 -6.23 5.85 -0.78
C PHE A 8 -4.79 6.36 -0.97
N HIS A 9 -4.29 7.06 0.02
CA HIS A 9 -2.93 7.61 -0.03
C HIS A 9 -1.89 6.48 -0.06
N LEU A 10 -2.09 5.45 0.75
CA LEU A 10 -1.23 4.27 0.74
C LEU A 10 -1.21 3.60 -0.64
N HIS A 11 -2.38 3.41 -1.23
CA HIS A 11 -2.48 2.87 -2.57
C HIS A 11 -1.71 3.73 -3.59
N ALA A 12 -1.89 5.04 -3.54
CA ALA A 12 -1.23 5.95 -4.45
C ALA A 12 0.30 5.85 -4.35
N ILE A 13 0.80 5.75 -3.13
CA ILE A 13 2.24 5.61 -2.91
C ILE A 13 2.75 4.30 -3.50
N LEU A 14 2.06 3.20 -3.23
CA LEU A 14 2.49 1.88 -3.72
C LEU A 14 2.35 1.74 -5.23
N ALA A 15 1.30 2.33 -5.80
CA ALA A 15 1.05 2.25 -7.23
C ALA A 15 2.06 3.06 -8.06
N ASP A 16 2.56 4.13 -7.47
CA ASP A 16 3.51 5.01 -8.14
C ASP A 16 4.94 4.49 -8.12
N ARG A 17 5.20 3.40 -7.43
CA ARG A 17 6.57 2.89 -7.25
C ARG A 17 6.70 1.46 -7.74
N ARG A 18 7.85 1.20 -8.36
CA ARG A 18 8.21 -0.17 -8.75
C ARG A 18 9.05 -0.86 -7.70
N THR A 19 9.65 -0.08 -6.81
CA THR A 19 10.51 -0.59 -5.75
C THR A 19 9.77 -0.55 -4.42
N ALA A 20 10.17 -1.42 -3.50
CA ALA A 20 9.59 -1.46 -2.17
C ALA A 20 9.88 -0.16 -1.43
N ILE A 21 8.93 0.25 -0.59
CA ILE A 21 9.09 1.41 0.27
C ILE A 21 9.19 0.93 1.72
N PRO A 22 10.23 1.34 2.46
CA PRO A 22 10.39 0.92 3.84
C PRO A 22 9.23 1.32 4.74
N LEU A 23 8.96 0.50 5.74
CA LEU A 23 7.87 0.74 6.69
C LEU A 23 7.95 2.13 7.31
N GLU A 24 9.13 2.55 7.70
CA GLU A 24 9.36 3.85 8.32
C GLU A 24 8.97 4.99 7.40
N ASP A 25 9.27 4.86 6.12
CA ASP A 25 8.91 5.87 5.14
C ASP A 25 7.40 5.94 4.94
N LEU A 26 6.73 4.81 4.94
CA LEU A 26 5.27 4.76 4.86
C LEU A 26 4.64 5.41 6.08
N MET A 27 5.16 5.13 7.26
CA MET A 27 4.67 5.75 8.49
C MET A 27 4.80 7.27 8.43
N ALA A 28 5.94 7.76 7.96
CA ALA A 28 6.16 9.19 7.84
C ALA A 28 5.24 9.83 6.81
N LYS A 29 5.07 9.20 5.65
CA LYS A 29 4.23 9.74 4.59
C LYS A 29 2.75 9.74 4.97
N LEU A 30 2.31 8.74 5.71
CA LEU A 30 0.92 8.61 6.13
C LEU A 30 0.66 9.22 7.51
N GLU A 31 1.71 9.70 8.16
CA GLU A 31 1.63 10.32 9.48
C GLU A 31 0.87 9.45 10.48
N CYS A 32 1.25 8.18 10.56
CA CYS A 32 0.57 7.22 11.42
C CYS A 32 1.56 6.29 12.12
N SER A 33 1.07 5.60 13.13
CA SER A 33 1.86 4.62 13.87
C SER A 33 2.01 3.33 13.06
N LYS A 34 2.94 2.49 13.51
CA LYS A 34 3.16 1.18 12.90
C LYS A 34 1.89 0.32 12.93
N ALA A 35 1.18 0.32 14.06
CA ALA A 35 -0.06 -0.44 14.20
C ALA A 35 -1.13 0.03 13.22
N THR A 36 -1.28 1.34 13.09
CA THR A 36 -2.24 1.93 12.16
C THR A 36 -1.87 1.60 10.71
N LEU A 37 -0.59 1.67 10.39
CA LEU A 37 -0.12 1.33 9.06
C LEU A 37 -0.41 -0.13 8.73
N HIS A 38 -0.16 -1.05 9.66
CA HIS A 38 -0.43 -2.47 9.45
C HIS A 38 -1.92 -2.72 9.22
N ARG A 39 -2.79 -2.00 9.93
CA ARG A 39 -4.24 -2.12 9.71
C ARG A 39 -4.63 -1.64 8.32
N ALA A 40 -4.05 -0.52 7.87
CA ALA A 40 -4.30 0.01 6.53
C ALA A 40 -3.83 -0.97 5.46
N ILE A 41 -2.65 -1.55 5.65
CA ILE A 41 -2.12 -2.55 4.72
C ILE A 41 -3.04 -3.77 4.66
N ASN A 42 -3.52 -4.23 5.81
CA ASN A 42 -4.42 -5.38 5.87
C ASN A 42 -5.75 -5.11 5.17
N VAL A 43 -6.31 -3.91 5.35
CA VAL A 43 -7.54 -3.54 4.64
C VAL A 43 -7.30 -3.53 3.13
N LEU A 44 -6.20 -2.94 2.70
CA LEU A 44 -5.86 -2.89 1.28
C LEU A 44 -5.68 -4.29 0.70
N LYS A 45 -5.00 -5.16 1.44
CA LYS A 45 -4.68 -6.50 1.00
C LYS A 45 -5.88 -7.45 1.08
N ASP A 46 -6.57 -7.45 2.22
CA ASP A 46 -7.62 -8.44 2.49
C ASP A 46 -9.00 -8.02 2.00
N THR A 47 -9.36 -6.76 2.18
CA THR A 47 -10.68 -6.25 1.81
C THR A 47 -10.73 -5.82 0.36
N LEU A 48 -9.72 -5.08 -0.08
CA LEU A 48 -9.66 -4.56 -1.45
C LEU A 48 -8.88 -5.47 -2.39
N ARG A 49 -8.29 -6.53 -1.85
CA ARG A 49 -7.56 -7.56 -2.59
C ARG A 49 -6.39 -7.02 -3.42
N ALA A 50 -5.76 -5.99 -2.92
CA ALA A 50 -4.58 -5.43 -3.56
C ALA A 50 -3.39 -6.39 -3.45
N PRO A 51 -2.55 -6.47 -4.48
CA PRO A 51 -1.41 -7.39 -4.47
C PRO A 51 -0.22 -6.85 -3.69
N VAL A 52 -0.44 -6.53 -2.42
CA VAL A 52 0.61 -6.01 -1.54
C VAL A 52 1.49 -7.15 -1.06
N ILE A 53 2.80 -6.99 -1.21
CA ILE A 53 3.76 -7.95 -0.69
C ILE A 53 4.83 -7.22 0.11
N PHE A 54 5.42 -7.94 1.06
CA PHE A 54 6.57 -7.45 1.80
C PHE A 54 7.83 -7.98 1.14
N ASP A 55 8.69 -7.08 0.69
CA ASP A 55 9.96 -7.43 0.09
C ASP A 55 11.04 -7.42 1.17
N ALA A 56 11.38 -8.58 1.68
CA ALA A 56 12.35 -8.69 2.77
C ALA A 56 13.74 -8.21 2.36
N ALA A 57 14.11 -8.39 1.09
CA ALA A 57 15.42 -7.95 0.60
C ALA A 57 15.54 -6.42 0.61
N ALA A 58 14.44 -5.73 0.31
CA ALA A 58 14.42 -4.28 0.32
C ALA A 58 13.95 -3.70 1.66
N GLY A 59 13.39 -4.54 2.52
CA GLY A 59 12.91 -4.11 3.84
C GLY A 59 11.64 -3.26 3.78
N GLY A 60 10.79 -3.50 2.79
CA GLY A 60 9.60 -2.68 2.63
C GLY A 60 8.47 -3.36 1.87
N TYR A 61 7.41 -2.60 1.62
CA TYR A 61 6.23 -3.07 0.92
C TYR A 61 6.20 -2.56 -0.51
N ARG A 62 5.60 -3.36 -1.38
CA ARG A 62 5.33 -2.96 -2.76
C ARG A 62 4.15 -3.77 -3.30
N TYR A 63 3.61 -3.34 -4.41
CA TYR A 63 2.65 -4.17 -5.13
C TYR A 63 3.39 -5.22 -5.96
N ALA A 64 2.88 -6.45 -5.93
CA ALA A 64 3.39 -7.50 -6.79
C ALA A 64 3.04 -7.17 -8.25
N PRO A 65 3.89 -7.59 -9.21
CA PRO A 65 3.54 -7.43 -10.62
C PRO A 65 2.27 -8.23 -10.91
N THR A 66 1.32 -7.58 -11.59
CA THR A 66 0.09 -8.24 -12.01
C THR A 66 0.26 -8.73 -13.44
N SER A 67 -0.12 -9.97 -13.70
CA SER A 67 0.07 -10.53 -15.02
C SER A 67 -0.83 -9.83 -16.04
N GLY A 68 -0.21 -9.20 -17.02
CA GLY A 68 -0.86 -8.69 -18.22
C GLY A 68 -1.69 -7.43 -18.09
N ALA A 69 -1.90 -6.91 -16.92
CA ALA A 69 -2.88 -5.85 -16.76
C ALA A 69 -2.35 -4.50 -16.29
N GLY A 70 -1.09 -4.39 -15.97
CA GLY A 70 -0.58 -3.14 -15.45
C GLY A 70 -0.83 -2.99 -13.95
N THR A 71 -1.01 -1.76 -13.51
CA THR A 71 -1.10 -1.43 -12.09
C THR A 71 -2.47 -1.76 -11.51
N PHE A 72 -2.48 -2.27 -10.27
CA PHE A 72 -3.72 -2.46 -9.53
C PHE A 72 -4.40 -1.12 -9.28
N GLU A 73 -5.72 -1.07 -9.45
CA GLU A 73 -6.52 0.10 -9.16
C GLU A 73 -7.59 -0.23 -8.13
N LEU A 74 -7.91 0.72 -7.26
CA LEU A 74 -8.93 0.53 -6.25
C LEU A 74 -10.31 0.58 -6.90
N PRO A 75 -11.11 -0.48 -6.77
CA PRO A 75 -12.43 -0.50 -7.39
C PRO A 75 -13.39 0.46 -6.68
N GLY A 76 -14.19 1.17 -7.46
CA GLY A 76 -15.29 1.96 -6.95
C GLY A 76 -14.92 3.27 -6.26
N LEU A 77 -13.70 3.73 -6.40
CA LEU A 77 -13.28 4.99 -5.78
C LEU A 77 -13.31 6.19 -6.72
N TRP A 78 -13.68 5.97 -7.96
CA TRP A 78 -13.84 7.04 -8.96
C TRP A 78 -14.90 6.72 -9.98
#